data_ffb386d7904739ca67b370ec0bf23cc0
#
_entry.id   ffb386d7904739ca67b370ec0bf23cc0
#
_cell.length_a   1.000
_cell.length_b   1.000
_cell.length_c   1.000
_cell.angle_alpha   90.00
_cell.angle_beta   90.00
_cell.angle_gamma   90.00
#
_symmetry.space_group_name_H-M   'P 1'
#
loop_
_entity.id
_entity.type
_entity.pdbx_description
1 polymer ?
#
loop_
_entity_poly.entity_id
_entity_poly.type
_entity_poly.pdbx_seq_one_letter_code
_entity_poly.pdbx_strand_id
1 'polypeptide(L)'
;MNKKTILVMTAAMLSLASCSIIRGYRADGKSGPDIYSFEHHVHDTIDNGTLPFCFPFAKQQASWIDTLHFFNQGKHYKNTTLQEALTGKTDTQGVLIIQNDSIIYEKYWGDFSADRMATVFSVSKSITSLLCGIAVDEGCIKNVDDVVTDYLPELKKRDPMWQRLTIRHLLDMQSGLDFDDTYSLRLKHFKRLNAMAKLNYGHNLMRQIRGLKFRCEPGKEYRYESMTSEILGVIIERATGRRYADYLSEKVWKPLQMESPAIINIDSRKHDVAHAFGGISCTMLDLAKIGRLYLNRGVWNGKHIVSEEWIRQSTDYATDNDGYHFNWYNLSSIGADKPQYPGFYAHGIRGQVLYVNPYKNLIMVRIGKQDNTYAFIPYLFEQLSNNSNF
;
A
#
# COMPACT_ATOMS: atom_id res chain seq x y z
N MET A 1 -5.26 19.48 41.68
CA MET A 1 -5.93 20.18 40.56
C MET A 1 -7.42 20.20 40.84
N ASN A 2 -8.06 21.38 40.79
CA ASN A 2 -9.48 21.55 41.18
C ASN A 2 -10.38 20.88 40.11
N LYS A 3 -11.52 20.26 40.55
CA LYS A 3 -12.51 19.62 39.63
C LYS A 3 -12.94 20.53 38.46
N LYS A 4 -13.06 21.85 38.70
CA LYS A 4 -13.35 22.85 37.67
C LYS A 4 -12.22 22.96 36.63
N THR A 5 -10.97 22.90 37.06
CA THR A 5 -9.80 22.95 36.13
C THR A 5 -9.71 21.68 35.29
N ILE A 6 -10.02 20.52 35.88
CA ILE A 6 -10.11 19.25 35.13
C ILE A 6 -11.24 19.30 34.11
N LEU A 7 -12.43 19.80 34.50
CA LEU A 7 -13.59 19.90 33.62
C LEU A 7 -13.33 20.87 32.43
N VAL A 8 -12.70 22.01 32.70
CA VAL A 8 -12.32 22.99 31.66
C VAL A 8 -11.24 22.41 30.73
N MET A 9 -10.24 21.72 31.27
CA MET A 9 -9.23 21.06 30.43
C MET A 9 -9.83 19.92 29.60
N THR A 10 -10.75 19.15 30.17
CA THR A 10 -11.45 18.09 29.42
C THR A 10 -12.37 18.67 28.33
N ALA A 11 -13.09 19.73 28.62
CA ALA A 11 -13.92 20.42 27.62
C ALA A 11 -13.07 21.08 26.53
N ALA A 12 -11.93 21.68 26.88
CA ALA A 12 -10.98 22.24 25.90
C ALA A 12 -10.33 21.14 25.04
N MET A 13 -9.99 19.97 25.61
CA MET A 13 -9.49 18.82 24.85
C MET A 13 -10.56 18.26 23.89
N LEU A 14 -11.81 18.18 24.32
CA LEU A 14 -12.92 17.72 23.49
C LEU A 14 -13.24 18.71 22.37
N SER A 15 -13.11 20.02 22.61
CA SER A 15 -13.29 21.05 21.57
C SER A 15 -12.13 21.11 20.56
N LEU A 16 -10.94 20.62 20.92
CA LEU A 16 -9.77 20.50 20.06
C LEU A 16 -9.73 19.22 19.27
N ALA A 17 -10.43 18.15 19.71
CA ALA A 17 -10.48 16.90 18.98
C ALA A 17 -11.37 17.04 17.74
N SER A 18 -10.80 16.80 16.53
CA SER A 18 -11.64 16.79 15.32
C SER A 18 -12.62 15.63 15.36
N CYS A 19 -13.81 15.82 14.72
CA CYS A 19 -14.80 14.74 14.58
C CYS A 19 -14.18 13.46 13.96
N SER A 20 -13.17 13.60 13.10
CA SER A 20 -12.47 12.48 12.48
C SER A 20 -11.61 11.71 13.48
N ILE A 21 -10.94 12.38 14.43
CA ILE A 21 -10.18 11.70 15.50
C ILE A 21 -11.12 10.89 16.40
N ILE A 22 -12.28 11.45 16.75
CA ILE A 22 -13.29 10.76 17.58
C ILE A 22 -13.83 9.54 16.83
N ARG A 23 -14.10 9.66 15.53
CA ARG A 23 -14.55 8.55 14.70
C ARG A 23 -13.49 7.46 14.64
N GLY A 24 -12.23 7.82 14.37
CA GLY A 24 -11.12 6.85 14.36
C GLY A 24 -10.99 6.11 15.68
N TYR A 25 -11.09 6.80 16.79
CA TYR A 25 -11.06 6.15 18.10
C TYR A 25 -12.24 5.18 18.33
N ARG A 26 -13.41 5.48 17.80
CA ARG A 26 -14.59 4.59 17.89
C ARG A 26 -14.49 3.39 16.96
N ALA A 27 -13.90 3.55 15.77
CA ALA A 27 -13.76 2.49 14.79
C ALA A 27 -12.61 1.53 15.15
N ASP A 28 -11.42 2.07 15.43
CA ASP A 28 -10.18 1.29 15.54
C ASP A 28 -9.53 1.36 16.94
N GLY A 29 -10.16 2.05 17.91
CA GLY A 29 -9.67 2.16 19.27
C GLY A 29 -8.41 3.00 19.40
N LYS A 30 -7.66 2.78 20.50
CA LYS A 30 -6.44 3.53 20.84
C LYS A 30 -5.26 3.19 19.92
N SER A 31 -5.22 1.96 19.42
CA SER A 31 -4.10 1.45 18.62
C SER A 31 -4.13 1.89 17.16
N GLY A 32 -5.23 2.56 16.75
CA GLY A 32 -5.48 2.90 15.35
C GLY A 32 -5.76 1.66 14.50
N PRO A 33 -5.84 1.81 13.18
CA PRO A 33 -6.28 0.76 12.28
C PRO A 33 -5.38 -0.49 12.34
N ASP A 34 -6.00 -1.66 12.27
CA ASP A 34 -5.36 -2.96 12.15
C ASP A 34 -5.80 -3.70 10.88
N ILE A 35 -5.36 -4.95 10.72
CA ILE A 35 -5.63 -5.73 9.50
C ILE A 35 -7.11 -6.09 9.33
N TYR A 36 -7.94 -5.91 10.34
CA TYR A 36 -9.39 -6.16 10.31
C TYR A 36 -10.23 -4.88 10.38
N SER A 37 -9.60 -3.71 10.34
CA SER A 37 -10.30 -2.42 10.42
C SER A 37 -11.36 -2.24 9.32
N PHE A 38 -11.23 -2.93 8.19
CA PHE A 38 -12.23 -2.90 7.13
C PHE A 38 -13.63 -3.31 7.59
N GLU A 39 -13.75 -4.13 8.63
CA GLU A 39 -15.04 -4.55 9.20
C GLU A 39 -15.82 -3.38 9.80
N HIS A 40 -15.13 -2.28 10.15
CA HIS A 40 -15.69 -1.09 10.77
C HIS A 40 -15.78 0.12 9.84
N HIS A 41 -15.32 -0.02 8.60
CA HIS A 41 -15.33 1.04 7.60
C HIS A 41 -16.39 0.79 6.53
N VAL A 42 -16.91 1.89 5.97
CA VAL A 42 -17.74 1.80 4.77
C VAL A 42 -16.83 1.40 3.61
N HIS A 43 -17.23 0.40 2.87
CA HIS A 43 -16.42 -0.15 1.77
C HIS A 43 -17.27 -0.59 0.60
N ASP A 44 -16.65 -0.72 -0.56
CA ASP A 44 -17.18 -1.35 -1.76
C ASP A 44 -16.51 -2.70 -2.00
N THR A 45 -17.24 -3.59 -2.68
CA THR A 45 -16.72 -4.89 -3.09
C THR A 45 -16.00 -4.77 -4.44
N ILE A 46 -14.86 -5.45 -4.55
CA ILE A 46 -14.13 -5.70 -5.77
C ILE A 46 -14.40 -7.15 -6.15
N ASP A 47 -15.29 -7.35 -7.11
CA ASP A 47 -15.71 -8.69 -7.51
C ASP A 47 -14.58 -9.45 -8.22
N ASN A 48 -14.48 -10.75 -7.91
CA ASN A 48 -13.62 -11.68 -8.63
C ASN A 48 -14.37 -12.39 -9.77
N GLY A 49 -13.63 -13.13 -10.58
CA GLY A 49 -14.21 -13.95 -11.65
C GLY A 49 -14.76 -15.30 -11.14
N THR A 50 -15.31 -16.07 -12.07
CA THR A 50 -15.88 -17.40 -11.77
C THR A 50 -14.89 -18.56 -11.90
N LEU A 51 -13.72 -18.32 -12.48
CA LEU A 51 -12.68 -19.33 -12.71
C LEU A 51 -11.38 -18.89 -12.01
N PRO A 52 -11.19 -19.22 -10.73
CA PRO A 52 -10.01 -18.82 -10.01
C PRO A 52 -8.76 -19.55 -10.51
N PHE A 53 -7.62 -18.85 -10.49
CA PHE A 53 -6.31 -19.47 -10.58
C PHE A 53 -5.84 -19.78 -9.15
N CYS A 54 -5.44 -21.03 -8.90
CA CYS A 54 -4.87 -21.46 -7.63
C CYS A 54 -3.41 -21.85 -7.83
N PHE A 55 -2.52 -21.31 -7.02
CA PHE A 55 -1.13 -21.74 -7.00
C PHE A 55 -1.05 -23.19 -6.51
N PRO A 56 -0.41 -24.10 -7.26
CA PRO A 56 -0.19 -25.46 -6.76
C PRO A 56 0.86 -25.47 -5.64
N PHE A 57 0.76 -26.42 -4.74
CA PHE A 57 1.85 -26.68 -3.79
C PHE A 57 3.03 -27.36 -4.50
N ALA A 58 4.24 -26.93 -4.18
CA ALA A 58 5.44 -27.62 -4.63
C ALA A 58 5.49 -29.03 -4.01
N LYS A 59 6.04 -29.99 -4.77
CA LYS A 59 6.22 -31.37 -4.28
C LYS A 59 7.08 -31.42 -3.00
N GLN A 60 8.06 -30.54 -2.92
CA GLN A 60 8.92 -30.40 -1.75
C GLN A 60 8.72 -29.02 -1.15
N GLN A 61 8.27 -28.99 0.09
CA GLN A 61 8.10 -27.75 0.85
C GLN A 61 9.46 -27.29 1.41
N ALA A 62 9.64 -25.99 1.49
CA ALA A 62 10.89 -25.37 1.96
C ALA A 62 10.94 -25.27 3.50
N SER A 63 10.80 -26.41 4.21
CA SER A 63 10.86 -26.45 5.69
C SER A 63 12.18 -25.95 6.28
N TRP A 64 13.26 -25.94 5.49
CA TRP A 64 14.56 -25.37 5.87
C TRP A 64 14.47 -23.87 6.21
N ILE A 65 13.46 -23.17 5.70
CA ILE A 65 13.23 -21.74 5.97
C ILE A 65 13.05 -21.49 7.47
N ASP A 66 12.37 -22.36 8.19
CA ASP A 66 12.12 -22.22 9.63
C ASP A 66 13.42 -22.22 10.47
N THR A 67 14.44 -22.87 9.98
CA THR A 67 15.73 -23.03 10.68
C THR A 67 16.78 -22.02 10.26
N LEU A 68 16.49 -21.18 9.27
CA LEU A 68 17.42 -20.14 8.84
C LEU A 68 17.67 -19.13 9.96
N HIS A 69 18.94 -18.79 10.12
CA HIS A 69 19.38 -17.74 11.01
C HIS A 69 19.62 -16.44 10.24
N PHE A 70 19.10 -15.36 10.78
CA PHE A 70 19.25 -14.02 10.23
C PHE A 70 20.17 -13.19 11.10
N PHE A 71 21.05 -12.45 10.43
CA PHE A 71 21.95 -11.50 11.07
C PHE A 71 21.50 -10.10 10.67
N ASN A 72 20.92 -9.37 11.60
CA ASN A 72 20.71 -7.95 11.39
C ASN A 72 21.98 -7.20 11.82
N GLN A 73 22.48 -6.31 10.97
CA GLN A 73 23.59 -5.40 11.32
C GLN A 73 23.16 -4.37 12.40
N GLY A 74 21.86 -4.25 12.70
CA GLY A 74 21.32 -3.44 13.79
C GLY A 74 21.22 -4.19 15.13
N LYS A 75 21.12 -3.44 16.22
CA LYS A 75 21.17 -3.89 17.62
C LYS A 75 20.11 -4.92 18.06
N HIS A 76 19.18 -5.38 17.22
CA HIS A 76 17.96 -6.05 17.68
C HIS A 76 17.81 -7.53 17.31
N TYR A 77 18.56 -8.05 16.35
CA TYR A 77 18.45 -9.46 15.91
C TYR A 77 19.82 -10.07 15.62
N LYS A 78 20.60 -10.31 16.66
CA LYS A 78 21.79 -11.13 16.48
C LYS A 78 21.36 -12.59 16.56
N ASN A 79 21.57 -13.34 15.46
CA ASN A 79 21.42 -14.80 15.43
C ASN A 79 20.02 -15.29 15.87
N THR A 80 18.97 -14.84 15.18
CA THR A 80 17.60 -15.29 15.39
C THR A 80 17.10 -16.14 14.23
N THR A 81 16.25 -17.11 14.49
CA THR A 81 15.57 -17.87 13.44
C THR A 81 14.50 -17.01 12.74
N LEU A 82 14.13 -17.40 11.51
CA LEU A 82 13.02 -16.73 10.82
C LEU A 82 11.75 -16.73 11.67
N GLN A 83 11.42 -17.88 12.25
CA GLN A 83 10.22 -18.00 13.08
C GLN A 83 10.24 -17.04 14.26
N GLU A 84 11.35 -16.94 14.99
CA GLU A 84 11.49 -16.00 16.11
C GLU A 84 11.39 -14.54 15.64
N ALA A 85 11.98 -14.21 14.49
CA ALA A 85 11.89 -12.88 13.90
C ALA A 85 10.46 -12.51 13.52
N LEU A 86 9.69 -13.45 13.01
CA LEU A 86 8.32 -13.24 12.56
C LEU A 86 7.29 -13.25 13.69
N THR A 87 7.45 -14.11 14.71
CA THR A 87 6.44 -14.27 15.76
C THR A 87 6.74 -13.45 17.03
N GLY A 88 8.00 -13.10 17.26
CA GLY A 88 8.41 -12.43 18.50
C GLY A 88 7.94 -10.98 18.59
N LYS A 89 8.52 -10.11 17.77
CA LYS A 89 8.29 -8.65 17.85
C LYS A 89 7.44 -8.07 16.72
N THR A 90 7.14 -8.87 15.70
CA THR A 90 6.45 -8.37 14.49
C THR A 90 5.00 -8.81 14.41
N ASP A 91 4.54 -9.66 15.33
CA ASP A 91 3.14 -10.16 15.35
C ASP A 91 2.65 -10.55 13.95
N THR A 92 3.44 -11.41 13.29
CA THR A 92 3.14 -11.92 11.96
C THR A 92 1.91 -12.84 12.04
N GLN A 93 0.98 -12.64 11.13
CA GLN A 93 -0.25 -13.43 11.02
C GLN A 93 -0.17 -14.46 9.90
N GLY A 94 0.57 -14.15 8.82
CA GLY A 94 0.77 -15.09 7.73
C GLY A 94 2.02 -14.76 6.91
N VAL A 95 2.66 -15.79 6.39
CA VAL A 95 3.76 -15.72 5.40
C VAL A 95 3.49 -16.73 4.31
N LEU A 96 3.61 -16.27 3.06
CA LEU A 96 3.47 -17.07 1.85
C LEU A 96 4.70 -16.84 0.98
N ILE A 97 5.31 -17.93 0.49
CA ILE A 97 6.43 -17.88 -0.45
C ILE A 97 6.10 -18.76 -1.63
N ILE A 98 6.16 -18.17 -2.81
CA ILE A 98 5.89 -18.82 -4.09
C ILE A 98 7.15 -18.72 -4.93
N GLN A 99 7.60 -19.84 -5.45
CA GLN A 99 8.70 -19.91 -6.41
C GLN A 99 8.27 -20.74 -7.63
N ASN A 100 8.56 -20.24 -8.83
CA ASN A 100 8.22 -20.92 -10.07
C ASN A 100 6.73 -21.32 -10.14
N ASP A 101 5.85 -20.37 -9.80
CA ASP A 101 4.39 -20.54 -9.75
C ASP A 101 3.88 -21.62 -8.76
N SER A 102 4.72 -22.06 -7.81
CA SER A 102 4.34 -23.07 -6.82
C SER A 102 4.57 -22.56 -5.40
N ILE A 103 3.61 -22.83 -4.50
CA ILE A 103 3.74 -22.52 -3.07
C ILE A 103 4.81 -23.47 -2.50
N ILE A 104 5.92 -22.90 -2.02
CA ILE A 104 7.01 -23.64 -1.38
C ILE A 104 7.00 -23.50 0.14
N TYR A 105 6.35 -22.44 0.65
CA TYR A 105 6.19 -22.19 2.08
C TYR A 105 4.92 -21.38 2.33
N GLU A 106 4.09 -21.85 3.24
CA GLU A 106 2.86 -21.19 3.68
C GLU A 106 2.64 -21.48 5.14
N LYS A 107 2.50 -20.41 5.94
CA LYS A 107 2.33 -20.53 7.38
C LYS A 107 1.46 -19.40 7.92
N TYR A 108 0.61 -19.76 8.86
CA TYR A 108 -0.34 -18.86 9.53
C TYR A 108 -0.18 -18.94 11.04
N TRP A 109 -0.50 -17.84 11.73
CA TRP A 109 -0.46 -17.75 13.18
C TRP A 109 -1.73 -17.11 13.72
N GLY A 110 -2.05 -17.45 14.98
CA GLY A 110 -3.27 -16.96 15.63
C GLY A 110 -4.54 -17.51 14.98
N ASP A 111 -5.45 -16.62 14.68
CA ASP A 111 -6.73 -16.90 14.03
C ASP A 111 -6.74 -16.59 12.53
N PHE A 112 -5.58 -16.30 11.96
CA PHE A 112 -5.43 -16.00 10.55
C PHE A 112 -5.34 -17.27 9.70
N SER A 113 -5.90 -17.25 8.48
CA SER A 113 -5.96 -18.41 7.56
C SER A 113 -5.88 -17.96 6.10
N ALA A 114 -5.75 -18.91 5.18
CA ALA A 114 -5.60 -18.65 3.74
C ALA A 114 -6.77 -17.85 3.15
N ASP A 115 -7.97 -18.12 3.62
CA ASP A 115 -9.24 -17.53 3.16
C ASP A 115 -9.56 -16.19 3.84
N ARG A 116 -8.77 -15.80 4.87
CA ARG A 116 -9.06 -14.58 5.62
C ARG A 116 -8.48 -13.35 4.94
N MET A 117 -9.33 -12.36 4.70
CA MET A 117 -8.90 -11.05 4.20
C MET A 117 -8.18 -10.26 5.28
N ALA A 118 -7.23 -9.44 4.84
CA ALA A 118 -6.55 -8.44 5.66
C ALA A 118 -6.43 -7.12 4.92
N THR A 119 -6.55 -6.01 5.64
CA THR A 119 -6.19 -4.69 5.09
C THR A 119 -4.70 -4.66 4.77
N VAL A 120 -4.37 -4.42 3.51
CA VAL A 120 -2.97 -4.40 3.05
C VAL A 120 -2.33 -3.01 3.17
N PHE A 121 -3.09 -2.03 3.69
CA PHE A 121 -2.66 -0.65 3.88
C PHE A 121 -1.96 -0.08 2.64
N SER A 122 -0.79 0.52 2.80
CA SER A 122 -0.09 1.22 1.71
C SER A 122 0.36 0.32 0.55
N VAL A 123 0.27 -1.00 0.66
CA VAL A 123 0.39 -1.89 -0.51
C VAL A 123 -0.69 -1.55 -1.55
N SER A 124 -1.83 -1.02 -1.13
CA SER A 124 -2.88 -0.48 -2.02
C SER A 124 -2.35 0.56 -3.02
N LYS A 125 -1.33 1.34 -2.65
CA LYS A 125 -0.73 2.35 -3.55
C LYS A 125 -0.10 1.70 -4.79
N SER A 126 0.56 0.55 -4.61
CA SER A 126 1.15 -0.20 -5.72
C SER A 126 0.06 -0.80 -6.62
N ILE A 127 -1.08 -1.22 -6.04
CA ILE A 127 -2.25 -1.66 -6.81
C ILE A 127 -2.89 -0.47 -7.54
N THR A 128 -2.95 0.71 -6.91
CA THR A 128 -3.43 1.94 -7.55
C THR A 128 -2.51 2.36 -8.71
N SER A 129 -1.20 2.20 -8.56
CA SER A 129 -0.24 2.41 -9.65
C SER A 129 -0.49 1.45 -10.81
N LEU A 130 -0.68 0.16 -10.55
CA LEU A 130 -1.04 -0.82 -11.58
C LEU A 130 -2.30 -0.38 -12.33
N LEU A 131 -3.33 0.03 -11.61
CA LEU A 131 -4.59 0.46 -12.20
C LEU A 131 -4.42 1.76 -13.03
N CYS A 132 -3.54 2.67 -12.60
CA CYS A 132 -3.14 3.85 -13.37
C CYS A 132 -2.44 3.44 -14.68
N GLY A 133 -1.52 2.49 -14.63
CA GLY A 133 -0.84 1.96 -15.83
C GLY A 133 -1.80 1.38 -16.84
N ILE A 134 -2.79 0.62 -16.38
CA ILE A 134 -3.85 0.10 -17.25
C ILE A 134 -4.65 1.24 -17.88
N ALA A 135 -4.98 2.29 -17.12
CA ALA A 135 -5.69 3.46 -17.65
C ALA A 135 -4.87 4.24 -18.67
N VAL A 136 -3.53 4.23 -18.54
CA VAL A 136 -2.61 4.80 -19.56
C VAL A 136 -2.59 3.92 -20.81
N ASP A 137 -2.46 2.61 -20.67
CA ASP A 137 -2.44 1.66 -21.80
C ASP A 137 -3.76 1.69 -22.60
N GLU A 138 -4.89 1.93 -21.93
CA GLU A 138 -6.21 2.10 -22.53
C GLU A 138 -6.42 3.51 -23.13
N GLY A 139 -5.50 4.44 -22.94
CA GLY A 139 -5.60 5.83 -23.40
C GLY A 139 -6.62 6.68 -22.64
N CYS A 140 -7.17 6.19 -21.52
CA CYS A 140 -8.03 6.97 -20.61
C CYS A 140 -7.22 8.08 -19.91
N ILE A 141 -5.99 7.78 -19.54
CA ILE A 141 -4.96 8.73 -19.16
C ILE A 141 -3.98 8.81 -20.33
N LYS A 142 -3.78 9.99 -20.90
CA LYS A 142 -2.98 10.15 -22.10
C LYS A 142 -1.48 9.99 -21.86
N ASN A 143 -1.00 10.57 -20.76
CA ASN A 143 0.40 10.53 -20.37
C ASN A 143 0.54 10.73 -18.85
N VAL A 144 1.54 10.11 -18.24
CA VAL A 144 1.86 10.36 -16.83
C VAL A 144 2.37 11.79 -16.56
N ASP A 145 2.80 12.49 -17.60
CA ASP A 145 3.22 13.89 -17.52
C ASP A 145 2.06 14.88 -17.71
N ASP A 146 0.83 14.40 -17.93
CA ASP A 146 -0.37 15.23 -17.92
C ASP A 146 -0.55 15.91 -16.57
N VAL A 147 -0.99 17.16 -16.62
CA VAL A 147 -1.26 17.90 -15.37
C VAL A 147 -2.55 17.43 -14.73
N VAL A 148 -2.52 17.33 -13.38
CA VAL A 148 -3.67 16.86 -12.58
C VAL A 148 -4.95 17.61 -12.89
N THR A 149 -4.85 18.88 -13.26
CA THR A 149 -6.02 19.71 -13.58
C THR A 149 -6.69 19.40 -14.91
N ASP A 150 -6.13 18.54 -15.75
CA ASP A 150 -6.84 18.06 -16.95
C ASP A 150 -7.93 17.06 -16.58
N TYR A 151 -7.77 16.34 -15.47
CA TYR A 151 -8.73 15.40 -14.91
C TYR A 151 -9.54 15.99 -13.76
N LEU A 152 -8.99 16.97 -13.02
CA LEU A 152 -9.62 17.66 -11.89
C LEU A 152 -9.67 19.17 -12.15
N PRO A 153 -10.47 19.64 -13.15
CA PRO A 153 -10.47 21.04 -13.58
C PRO A 153 -10.94 22.02 -12.47
N GLU A 154 -11.66 21.54 -11.47
CA GLU A 154 -12.09 22.33 -10.30
C GLU A 154 -10.91 22.82 -9.44
N LEU A 155 -9.72 22.24 -9.60
CA LEU A 155 -8.51 22.67 -8.88
C LEU A 155 -7.78 23.83 -9.55
N LYS A 156 -8.02 24.11 -10.85
CA LYS A 156 -7.34 25.17 -11.62
C LYS A 156 -7.37 26.55 -10.96
N LYS A 157 -8.48 26.86 -10.29
CA LYS A 157 -8.70 28.18 -9.64
C LYS A 157 -8.28 28.23 -8.17
N ARG A 158 -7.69 27.14 -7.63
CA ARG A 158 -7.35 27.07 -6.19
C ARG A 158 -5.95 27.61 -5.91
N ASP A 159 -4.96 27.07 -6.58
CA ASP A 159 -3.55 27.45 -6.48
C ASP A 159 -2.91 27.22 -7.85
N PRO A 160 -2.06 28.13 -8.38
CA PRO A 160 -1.37 27.93 -9.65
C PRO A 160 -0.51 26.68 -9.73
N MET A 161 -0.03 26.16 -8.59
CA MET A 161 0.80 24.96 -8.54
C MET A 161 0.04 23.70 -8.96
N TRP A 162 -1.31 23.67 -8.83
CA TRP A 162 -2.12 22.58 -9.37
C TRP A 162 -1.96 22.38 -10.88
N GLN A 163 -1.65 23.46 -11.63
CA GLN A 163 -1.43 23.41 -13.07
C GLN A 163 0.01 22.97 -13.43
N ARG A 164 0.86 22.71 -12.44
CA ARG A 164 2.21 22.16 -12.61
C ARG A 164 2.36 20.76 -12.02
N LEU A 165 1.40 20.33 -11.19
CA LEU A 165 1.36 19.00 -10.61
C LEU A 165 0.95 18.00 -11.70
N THR A 166 1.80 17.01 -11.98
CA THR A 166 1.56 15.95 -12.95
C THR A 166 1.21 14.64 -12.26
N ILE A 167 0.68 13.68 -13.01
CA ILE A 167 0.43 12.31 -12.54
C ILE A 167 1.75 11.66 -12.10
N ARG A 168 2.84 11.88 -12.84
CA ARG A 168 4.18 11.40 -12.46
C ARG A 168 4.59 11.89 -11.07
N HIS A 169 4.40 13.17 -10.77
CA HIS A 169 4.70 13.70 -9.44
C HIS A 169 3.89 13.03 -8.32
N LEU A 170 2.65 12.60 -8.61
CA LEU A 170 1.83 11.85 -7.65
C LEU A 170 2.39 10.42 -7.45
N LEU A 171 2.73 9.73 -8.53
CA LEU A 171 3.29 8.38 -8.53
C LEU A 171 4.64 8.31 -7.81
N ASP A 172 5.45 9.37 -7.93
CA ASP A 172 6.81 9.46 -7.39
C ASP A 172 6.87 10.15 -6.04
N MET A 173 5.71 10.48 -5.42
CA MET A 173 5.66 11.18 -4.14
C MET A 173 6.42 12.53 -4.14
N GLN A 174 6.36 13.24 -5.27
CA GLN A 174 7.01 14.55 -5.48
C GLN A 174 5.97 15.67 -5.65
N SER A 175 4.85 15.56 -5.01
CA SER A 175 3.71 16.48 -5.20
C SER A 175 3.97 17.91 -4.75
N GLY A 176 4.85 18.13 -3.79
CA GLY A 176 5.04 19.42 -3.12
C GLY A 176 3.87 19.86 -2.23
N LEU A 177 2.86 19.00 -1.99
CA LEU A 177 1.72 19.30 -1.13
C LEU A 177 2.14 19.48 0.34
N ASP A 178 1.40 20.29 1.09
CA ASP A 178 1.55 20.42 2.55
C ASP A 178 0.64 19.41 3.26
N PHE A 179 0.96 18.14 3.08
CA PHE A 179 0.30 17.03 3.76
C PHE A 179 1.33 16.21 4.56
N ASP A 180 0.98 15.77 5.74
CA ASP A 180 1.90 15.04 6.62
C ASP A 180 1.27 13.73 7.11
N ASP A 181 1.86 12.62 6.72
CA ASP A 181 1.45 11.25 7.06
C ASP A 181 1.83 10.83 8.49
N THR A 182 2.33 11.74 9.31
CA THR A 182 2.82 11.37 10.65
C THR A 182 1.68 10.94 11.57
N TYR A 183 1.70 9.70 11.99
CA TYR A 183 0.83 9.14 13.04
C TYR A 183 1.42 9.42 14.43
N SER A 184 1.33 10.64 14.93
CA SER A 184 1.87 10.99 16.24
C SER A 184 0.82 11.59 17.16
N LEU A 185 0.59 10.94 18.29
CA LEU A 185 -0.30 11.43 19.37
C LEU A 185 0.30 12.58 20.21
N ARG A 186 1.54 13.01 19.93
CA ARG A 186 2.16 14.14 20.65
C ARG A 186 1.42 15.44 20.32
N LEU A 187 1.08 16.23 21.34
CA LEU A 187 0.36 17.49 21.20
C LEU A 187 0.99 18.46 20.16
N LYS A 188 2.32 18.50 20.06
CA LYS A 188 3.04 19.29 19.03
C LYS A 188 2.76 18.83 17.59
N HIS A 189 2.26 17.60 17.39
CA HIS A 189 1.94 17.02 16.09
C HIS A 189 0.42 16.94 15.84
N PHE A 190 -0.39 17.62 16.64
CA PHE A 190 -1.86 17.56 16.57
C PHE A 190 -2.42 17.89 15.19
N LYS A 191 -1.84 18.89 14.49
CA LYS A 191 -2.24 19.23 13.11
C LYS A 191 -2.05 18.06 12.15
N ARG A 192 -0.94 17.31 12.29
CA ARG A 192 -0.57 16.15 11.48
C ARG A 192 -1.49 14.97 11.74
N LEU A 193 -1.68 14.62 13.01
CA LEU A 193 -2.65 13.59 13.40
C LEU A 193 -4.04 13.90 12.86
N ASN A 194 -4.45 15.16 12.85
CA ASN A 194 -5.74 15.57 12.31
C ASN A 194 -5.82 15.42 10.78
N ALA A 195 -4.72 15.59 10.04
CA ALA A 195 -4.67 15.35 8.60
C ALA A 195 -4.92 13.86 8.28
N MET A 196 -4.19 12.95 8.91
CA MET A 196 -4.39 11.52 8.74
C MET A 196 -5.74 11.02 9.25
N ALA A 197 -6.23 11.53 10.39
CA ALA A 197 -7.57 11.20 10.86
C ALA A 197 -8.68 11.68 9.92
N LYS A 198 -8.50 12.82 9.26
CA LYS A 198 -9.43 13.30 8.23
C LYS A 198 -9.36 12.43 6.98
N LEU A 199 -8.17 12.00 6.58
CA LEU A 199 -7.99 11.13 5.44
C LEU A 199 -8.68 9.79 5.67
N ASN A 200 -8.41 9.10 6.79
CA ASN A 200 -8.97 7.77 7.07
C ASN A 200 -10.45 7.78 7.48
N TYR A 201 -10.92 8.81 8.20
CA TYR A 201 -12.25 8.82 8.83
C TYR A 201 -13.09 10.02 8.43
N GLY A 202 -12.66 10.79 7.46
CA GLY A 202 -13.42 11.89 6.87
C GLY A 202 -14.50 11.39 5.92
N HIS A 203 -15.61 12.14 5.76
CA HIS A 203 -16.73 11.75 4.90
C HIS A 203 -16.78 12.49 3.57
N ASN A 204 -15.76 13.27 3.22
CA ASN A 204 -15.71 14.01 1.97
C ASN A 204 -14.25 14.27 1.55
N LEU A 205 -13.70 13.30 0.86
CA LEU A 205 -12.33 13.35 0.39
C LEU A 205 -12.10 14.49 -0.59
N MET A 206 -13.02 14.72 -1.53
CA MET A 206 -12.90 15.82 -2.48
C MET A 206 -12.85 17.20 -1.82
N ARG A 207 -13.55 17.39 -0.68
CA ARG A 207 -13.43 18.63 0.11
C ARG A 207 -12.03 18.78 0.71
N GLN A 208 -11.42 17.69 1.12
CA GLN A 208 -10.05 17.69 1.66
C GLN A 208 -9.05 18.04 0.56
N ILE A 209 -9.14 17.38 -0.60
CA ILE A 209 -8.28 17.65 -1.77
C ILE A 209 -8.36 19.13 -2.18
N ARG A 210 -9.58 19.69 -2.29
CA ARG A 210 -9.79 21.11 -2.61
C ARG A 210 -9.21 22.08 -1.57
N GLY A 211 -8.98 21.62 -0.36
CA GLY A 211 -8.42 22.42 0.75
C GLY A 211 -6.90 22.32 0.90
N LEU A 212 -6.25 21.48 0.12
CA LEU A 212 -4.79 21.31 0.18
C LEU A 212 -4.06 22.58 -0.27
N LYS A 213 -2.87 22.75 0.30
CA LYS A 213 -1.90 23.80 -0.06
C LYS A 213 -0.61 23.14 -0.50
N PHE A 214 0.23 23.91 -1.17
CA PHE A 214 1.57 23.48 -1.49
C PHE A 214 2.56 24.09 -0.49
N ARG A 215 3.61 23.36 -0.16
CA ARG A 215 4.78 23.85 0.60
C ARG A 215 5.97 24.16 -0.30
N CYS A 216 6.06 23.50 -1.46
CA CYS A 216 7.05 23.74 -2.49
C CYS A 216 6.49 23.42 -3.88
N GLU A 217 7.24 23.69 -4.92
CA GLU A 217 6.85 23.32 -6.29
C GLU A 217 6.87 21.80 -6.48
N PRO A 218 5.90 21.23 -7.25
CA PRO A 218 5.93 19.83 -7.66
C PRO A 218 7.26 19.46 -8.33
N GLY A 219 7.73 18.25 -8.08
CA GLY A 219 8.99 17.72 -8.62
C GLY A 219 10.27 18.14 -7.87
N LYS A 220 10.18 19.02 -6.86
CA LYS A 220 11.38 19.53 -6.15
C LYS A 220 11.97 18.56 -5.14
N GLU A 221 11.14 17.78 -4.47
CA GLU A 221 11.60 16.89 -3.42
C GLU A 221 10.70 15.67 -3.29
N TYR A 222 11.30 14.55 -2.98
CA TYR A 222 10.59 13.36 -2.55
C TYR A 222 10.09 13.54 -1.12
N ARG A 223 8.81 13.25 -0.92
CA ARG A 223 8.21 13.14 0.41
C ARG A 223 7.03 12.20 0.35
N TYR A 224 7.12 11.11 1.11
CA TYR A 224 6.02 10.16 1.18
C TYR A 224 4.75 10.82 1.71
N GLU A 225 3.68 10.77 0.93
CA GLU A 225 2.39 11.40 1.23
C GLU A 225 1.24 10.55 0.72
N SER A 226 0.40 10.01 1.62
CA SER A 226 -0.75 9.17 1.25
C SER A 226 -1.78 9.91 0.39
N MET A 227 -1.88 11.22 0.54
CA MET A 227 -2.80 12.06 -0.22
C MET A 227 -2.51 12.02 -1.74
N THR A 228 -1.28 11.79 -2.17
CA THR A 228 -0.94 11.67 -3.60
C THR A 228 -1.66 10.51 -4.26
N SER A 229 -1.68 9.35 -3.59
CA SER A 229 -2.35 8.16 -4.10
C SER A 229 -3.88 8.27 -4.06
N GLU A 230 -4.42 9.06 -3.11
CA GLU A 230 -5.85 9.41 -3.12
C GLU A 230 -6.23 10.26 -4.34
N ILE A 231 -5.44 11.29 -4.62
CA ILE A 231 -5.65 12.13 -5.80
C ILE A 231 -5.54 11.26 -7.07
N LEU A 232 -4.58 10.34 -7.11
CA LEU A 232 -4.41 9.41 -8.22
C LEU A 232 -5.65 8.51 -8.41
N GLY A 233 -6.21 7.97 -7.31
CA GLY A 233 -7.45 7.20 -7.36
C GLY A 233 -8.62 7.98 -7.95
N VAL A 234 -8.80 9.24 -7.53
CA VAL A 234 -9.82 10.12 -8.09
C VAL A 234 -9.57 10.43 -9.58
N ILE A 235 -8.31 10.61 -9.99
CA ILE A 235 -7.96 10.81 -11.41
C ILE A 235 -8.34 9.58 -12.23
N ILE A 236 -8.06 8.37 -11.76
CA ILE A 236 -8.43 7.13 -12.43
C ILE A 236 -9.96 7.06 -12.63
N GLU A 237 -10.74 7.34 -11.59
CA GLU A 237 -12.21 7.38 -11.69
C GLU A 237 -12.69 8.39 -12.73
N ARG A 238 -12.12 9.60 -12.73
CA ARG A 238 -12.49 10.66 -13.69
C ARG A 238 -12.08 10.36 -15.13
N ALA A 239 -10.88 9.83 -15.32
CA ALA A 239 -10.36 9.49 -16.62
C ALA A 239 -11.11 8.33 -17.29
N THR A 240 -11.48 7.32 -16.49
CA THR A 240 -12.18 6.12 -16.96
C THR A 240 -13.70 6.26 -16.97
N GLY A 241 -14.24 7.24 -16.24
CA GLY A 241 -15.68 7.40 -16.01
C GLY A 241 -16.30 6.26 -15.17
N ARG A 242 -15.49 5.51 -14.43
CA ARG A 242 -15.89 4.32 -13.66
C ARG A 242 -15.53 4.47 -12.19
N ARG A 243 -16.29 3.81 -11.32
CA ARG A 243 -15.93 3.71 -9.90
C ARG A 243 -14.62 2.92 -9.76
N TYR A 244 -13.81 3.28 -8.80
CA TYR A 244 -12.52 2.62 -8.56
C TYR A 244 -12.67 1.10 -8.36
N ALA A 245 -13.62 0.66 -7.52
CA ALA A 245 -13.87 -0.75 -7.26
C ALA A 245 -14.28 -1.53 -8.52
N ASP A 246 -15.16 -0.95 -9.33
CA ASP A 246 -15.65 -1.58 -10.58
C ASP A 246 -14.52 -1.71 -11.61
N TYR A 247 -13.69 -0.66 -11.74
CA TYR A 247 -12.56 -0.66 -12.67
C TYR A 247 -11.47 -1.64 -12.23
N LEU A 248 -11.16 -1.68 -10.93
CA LEU A 248 -10.20 -2.65 -10.37
C LEU A 248 -10.70 -4.08 -10.50
N SER A 249 -12.00 -4.33 -10.30
CA SER A 249 -12.64 -5.63 -10.50
C SER A 249 -12.48 -6.10 -11.95
N GLU A 250 -12.83 -5.25 -12.92
CA GLU A 250 -12.82 -5.60 -14.33
C GLU A 250 -11.41 -5.77 -14.90
N LYS A 251 -10.49 -4.88 -14.52
CA LYS A 251 -9.16 -4.80 -15.15
C LYS A 251 -8.11 -5.63 -14.43
N VAL A 252 -8.30 -5.95 -13.16
CA VAL A 252 -7.31 -6.68 -12.36
C VAL A 252 -7.90 -7.94 -11.74
N TRP A 253 -8.92 -7.82 -10.88
CA TRP A 253 -9.40 -8.95 -10.07
C TRP A 253 -9.91 -10.12 -10.91
N LYS A 254 -10.80 -9.84 -11.87
CA LYS A 254 -11.34 -10.85 -12.79
C LYS A 254 -10.29 -11.40 -13.76
N PRO A 255 -9.48 -10.57 -14.47
CA PRO A 255 -8.48 -11.07 -15.39
C PRO A 255 -7.36 -11.89 -14.72
N LEU A 256 -6.96 -11.53 -13.49
CA LEU A 256 -5.97 -12.28 -12.72
C LEU A 256 -6.58 -13.50 -12.01
N GLN A 257 -7.83 -13.79 -12.27
CA GLN A 257 -8.50 -14.98 -11.74
C GLN A 257 -8.36 -15.10 -10.22
N MET A 258 -8.65 -14.00 -9.50
CA MET A 258 -8.58 -13.97 -8.04
C MET A 258 -9.51 -15.02 -7.42
N GLU A 259 -9.09 -15.62 -6.31
CA GLU A 259 -9.87 -16.68 -5.64
C GLU A 259 -11.03 -16.11 -4.85
N SER A 260 -10.84 -14.91 -4.31
CA SER A 260 -11.82 -14.25 -3.45
C SER A 260 -12.12 -12.83 -3.94
N PRO A 261 -13.33 -12.32 -3.67
CA PRO A 261 -13.56 -10.90 -3.78
C PRO A 261 -12.65 -10.15 -2.80
N ALA A 262 -12.33 -8.91 -3.13
CA ALA A 262 -11.69 -7.98 -2.22
C ALA A 262 -12.64 -6.84 -1.88
N ILE A 263 -12.22 -5.97 -1.00
CA ILE A 263 -12.94 -4.75 -0.68
C ILE A 263 -12.00 -3.55 -0.72
N ILE A 264 -12.58 -2.37 -0.93
CA ILE A 264 -11.89 -1.09 -0.77
C ILE A 264 -12.73 -0.15 0.09
N ASN A 265 -12.11 0.42 1.11
CA ASN A 265 -12.76 1.44 1.93
C ASN A 265 -13.10 2.67 1.10
N ILE A 266 -14.23 3.30 1.39
CA ILE A 266 -14.67 4.56 0.77
C ILE A 266 -14.91 5.63 1.84
N ASP A 267 -14.85 6.90 1.45
CA ASP A 267 -15.04 8.02 2.38
C ASP A 267 -16.45 8.09 2.96
N SER A 268 -17.45 7.75 2.17
CA SER A 268 -18.85 7.65 2.60
C SER A 268 -19.76 7.12 1.48
N ARG A 269 -20.90 6.53 1.81
CA ARG A 269 -21.92 6.15 0.80
C ARG A 269 -22.45 7.33 -0.01
N LYS A 270 -22.35 8.56 0.52
CA LYS A 270 -22.83 9.78 -0.16
C LYS A 270 -21.90 10.24 -1.27
N HIS A 271 -20.58 10.14 -1.06
CA HIS A 271 -19.58 10.67 -1.97
C HIS A 271 -18.88 9.59 -2.76
N ASP A 272 -18.81 8.38 -2.22
CA ASP A 272 -18.38 7.14 -2.87
C ASP A 272 -16.97 7.23 -3.49
N VAL A 273 -16.05 7.88 -2.77
CA VAL A 273 -14.66 8.03 -3.20
C VAL A 273 -13.79 7.00 -2.49
N ALA A 274 -13.10 6.19 -3.28
CA ALA A 274 -12.25 5.10 -2.78
C ALA A 274 -11.01 5.61 -2.03
N HIS A 275 -10.64 4.95 -0.93
CA HIS A 275 -9.37 5.18 -0.23
C HIS A 275 -8.20 4.45 -0.92
N ALA A 276 -7.81 4.98 -2.08
CA ALA A 276 -6.80 4.39 -2.96
C ALA A 276 -5.40 4.27 -2.32
N PHE A 277 -5.12 5.06 -1.27
CA PHE A 277 -3.83 5.04 -0.58
C PHE A 277 -3.61 3.84 0.33
N GLY A 278 -4.69 3.18 0.79
CA GLY A 278 -4.52 2.19 1.87
C GLY A 278 -5.78 1.39 2.23
N GLY A 279 -6.86 1.52 1.46
CA GLY A 279 -8.18 0.98 1.79
C GLY A 279 -8.45 -0.44 1.27
N ILE A 280 -7.55 -1.05 0.52
CA ILE A 280 -7.77 -2.40 -0.03
C ILE A 280 -7.56 -3.45 1.07
N SER A 281 -8.49 -4.43 1.09
CA SER A 281 -8.36 -5.65 1.89
C SER A 281 -8.60 -6.87 1.01
N CYS A 282 -7.67 -7.84 1.06
CA CYS A 282 -7.70 -9.05 0.25
C CYS A 282 -7.01 -10.22 0.95
N THR A 283 -7.07 -11.41 0.38
CA THR A 283 -6.32 -12.58 0.85
C THR A 283 -4.84 -12.49 0.46
N MET A 284 -3.97 -13.23 1.16
CA MET A 284 -2.54 -13.30 0.82
C MET A 284 -2.32 -13.93 -0.56
N LEU A 285 -3.09 -14.95 -0.92
CA LEU A 285 -3.02 -15.64 -2.20
C LEU A 285 -3.36 -14.70 -3.36
N ASP A 286 -4.40 -13.89 -3.20
CA ASP A 286 -4.78 -12.91 -4.23
C ASP A 286 -3.77 -11.78 -4.34
N LEU A 287 -3.20 -11.33 -3.21
CA LEU A 287 -2.11 -10.34 -3.24
C LEU A 287 -0.88 -10.89 -3.96
N ALA A 288 -0.54 -12.18 -3.79
CA ALA A 288 0.57 -12.82 -4.50
C ALA A 288 0.37 -12.84 -6.03
N LYS A 289 -0.87 -12.87 -6.53
CA LYS A 289 -1.17 -12.79 -7.96
C LYS A 289 -0.78 -11.45 -8.58
N ILE A 290 -0.87 -10.36 -7.81
CA ILE A 290 -0.29 -9.07 -8.22
C ILE A 290 1.23 -9.22 -8.41
N GLY A 291 1.92 -9.87 -7.48
CA GLY A 291 3.36 -10.18 -7.61
C GLY A 291 3.66 -11.02 -8.85
N ARG A 292 2.86 -12.04 -9.13
CA ARG A 292 3.00 -12.89 -10.33
C ARG A 292 2.82 -12.08 -11.63
N LEU A 293 1.89 -11.14 -11.67
CA LEU A 293 1.73 -10.25 -12.83
C LEU A 293 3.00 -9.43 -13.08
N TYR A 294 3.60 -8.90 -12.02
CA TYR A 294 4.87 -8.15 -12.12
C TYR A 294 6.04 -9.04 -12.52
N LEU A 295 6.15 -10.27 -11.99
CA LEU A 295 7.14 -11.27 -12.46
C LEU A 295 7.03 -11.54 -13.95
N ASN A 296 5.80 -11.65 -14.45
CA ASN A 296 5.50 -11.95 -15.84
C ASN A 296 5.38 -10.69 -16.72
N ARG A 297 5.98 -9.57 -16.29
CA ARG A 297 6.07 -8.32 -17.05
C ARG A 297 4.73 -7.83 -17.60
N GLY A 298 3.68 -7.94 -16.78
CA GLY A 298 2.33 -7.47 -17.12
C GLY A 298 1.48 -8.48 -17.90
N VAL A 299 1.95 -9.70 -18.09
CA VAL A 299 1.23 -10.77 -18.80
C VAL A 299 0.64 -11.77 -17.81
N TRP A 300 -0.62 -12.12 -17.98
CA TRP A 300 -1.33 -13.16 -17.24
C TRP A 300 -1.88 -14.22 -18.20
N ASN A 301 -1.38 -15.45 -18.10
CA ASN A 301 -1.82 -16.59 -18.93
C ASN A 301 -1.91 -16.25 -20.42
N GLY A 302 -0.89 -15.55 -20.96
CA GLY A 302 -0.81 -15.15 -22.36
C GLY A 302 -1.58 -13.87 -22.71
N LYS A 303 -2.28 -13.23 -21.78
CA LYS A 303 -2.97 -11.95 -21.98
C LYS A 303 -2.18 -10.80 -21.37
N HIS A 304 -2.02 -9.73 -22.11
CA HIS A 304 -1.48 -8.48 -21.57
C HIS A 304 -2.55 -7.80 -20.71
N ILE A 305 -2.21 -7.56 -19.46
CA ILE A 305 -3.03 -6.85 -18.47
C ILE A 305 -2.57 -5.39 -18.36
N VAL A 306 -1.27 -5.18 -18.37
CA VAL A 306 -0.60 -3.88 -18.38
C VAL A 306 0.67 -4.00 -19.22
N SER A 307 1.14 -2.91 -19.80
CA SER A 307 2.34 -2.91 -20.63
C SER A 307 3.60 -3.29 -19.85
N GLU A 308 4.52 -4.00 -20.51
CA GLU A 308 5.85 -4.30 -19.96
C GLU A 308 6.60 -3.01 -19.59
N GLU A 309 6.41 -1.96 -20.36
CA GLU A 309 7.02 -0.65 -20.11
C GLU A 309 6.56 -0.06 -18.77
N TRP A 310 5.25 -0.17 -18.43
CA TRP A 310 4.76 0.26 -17.12
C TRP A 310 5.41 -0.53 -15.98
N ILE A 311 5.48 -1.85 -16.12
CA ILE A 311 6.13 -2.72 -15.13
C ILE A 311 7.59 -2.31 -14.97
N ARG A 312 8.33 -2.14 -16.09
CA ARG A 312 9.74 -1.74 -16.07
C ARG A 312 9.93 -0.39 -15.39
N GLN A 313 9.14 0.62 -15.75
CA GLN A 313 9.22 1.93 -15.10
C GLN A 313 8.91 1.85 -13.60
N SER A 314 7.88 1.12 -13.21
CA SER A 314 7.49 1.00 -11.79
C SER A 314 8.54 0.32 -10.91
N THR A 315 9.39 -0.53 -11.47
CA THR A 315 10.30 -1.40 -10.71
C THR A 315 11.77 -1.17 -11.01
N ASP A 316 12.09 -0.13 -11.80
CA ASP A 316 13.48 0.20 -12.13
C ASP A 316 14.27 0.56 -10.88
N TYR A 317 15.45 -0.06 -10.75
CA TYR A 317 16.35 0.17 -9.61
C TYR A 317 17.07 1.52 -9.67
N ALA A 318 17.21 2.08 -10.86
CA ALA A 318 18.00 3.29 -11.10
C ALA A 318 17.19 4.58 -10.90
N THR A 319 16.36 4.66 -9.85
CA THR A 319 15.58 5.87 -9.56
C THR A 319 16.28 6.77 -8.54
N ASP A 320 16.21 8.08 -8.76
CA ASP A 320 16.81 9.09 -7.88
C ASP A 320 15.95 9.43 -6.63
N ASN A 321 14.83 8.72 -6.43
CA ASN A 321 13.82 9.00 -5.40
C ASN A 321 13.96 8.12 -4.15
N ASP A 322 15.13 8.07 -3.52
CA ASP A 322 15.35 7.26 -2.32
C ASP A 322 14.85 5.80 -2.46
N GLY A 323 14.91 5.25 -3.68
CA GLY A 323 14.44 3.91 -3.98
C GLY A 323 12.92 3.75 -4.05
N TYR A 324 12.18 4.82 -4.36
CA TYR A 324 10.74 4.80 -4.55
C TYR A 324 10.35 5.36 -5.93
N HIS A 325 9.59 4.59 -6.70
CA HIS A 325 9.12 5.02 -8.01
C HIS A 325 7.78 4.39 -8.35
N PHE A 326 6.87 5.12 -8.94
CA PHE A 326 5.53 4.68 -9.32
C PHE A 326 4.83 3.84 -8.25
N ASN A 327 4.91 4.29 -7.00
CA ASN A 327 4.33 3.62 -5.81
C ASN A 327 4.92 2.22 -5.50
N TRP A 328 6.12 1.92 -5.96
CA TRP A 328 6.90 0.75 -5.59
C TRP A 328 8.22 1.14 -4.93
N TYR A 329 8.71 0.26 -4.07
CA TYR A 329 10.04 0.39 -3.46
C TYR A 329 11.03 -0.55 -4.13
N ASN A 330 12.24 -0.06 -4.34
CA ASN A 330 13.40 -0.91 -4.58
C ASN A 330 14.27 -0.98 -3.30
N LEU A 331 15.35 -1.77 -3.33
CA LEU A 331 16.15 -2.05 -2.15
C LEU A 331 17.02 -0.87 -1.69
N SER A 332 17.25 0.14 -2.51
CA SER A 332 17.98 1.34 -2.08
C SER A 332 17.20 2.11 -1.01
N SER A 333 15.87 2.00 -0.97
CA SER A 333 15.01 2.59 0.06
C SER A 333 15.29 2.08 1.48
N ILE A 334 15.89 0.90 1.61
CA ILE A 334 16.29 0.31 2.89
C ILE A 334 17.80 0.38 3.15
N GLY A 335 18.52 1.16 2.33
CA GLY A 335 19.97 1.35 2.46
C GLY A 335 20.78 0.09 2.15
N ALA A 336 20.21 -0.86 1.43
CA ALA A 336 20.94 -2.04 0.96
C ALA A 336 21.76 -1.69 -0.28
N ASP A 337 22.99 -2.15 -0.32
CA ASP A 337 23.77 -2.13 -1.56
C ASP A 337 23.01 -2.91 -2.64
N LYS A 338 23.11 -2.44 -3.89
CA LYS A 338 22.46 -3.12 -5.02
C LYS A 338 22.95 -4.56 -5.12
N PRO A 339 22.10 -5.57 -4.80
CA PRO A 339 22.50 -6.95 -4.91
C PRO A 339 22.64 -7.36 -6.40
N GLN A 340 23.27 -8.51 -6.64
CA GLN A 340 23.39 -9.05 -7.99
C GLN A 340 22.00 -9.32 -8.62
N TYR A 341 21.04 -9.71 -7.81
CA TYR A 341 19.68 -10.06 -8.21
C TYR A 341 18.66 -9.27 -7.38
N PRO A 342 18.47 -7.98 -7.68
CA PRO A 342 17.63 -7.12 -6.86
C PRO A 342 16.15 -7.47 -6.98
N GLY A 343 15.46 -7.55 -5.85
CA GLY A 343 14.02 -7.54 -5.77
C GLY A 343 13.44 -6.13 -5.64
N PHE A 344 12.12 -6.03 -5.69
CA PHE A 344 11.36 -4.83 -5.39
C PHE A 344 10.15 -5.21 -4.52
N TYR A 345 9.54 -4.21 -3.87
CA TYR A 345 8.48 -4.53 -2.94
C TYR A 345 7.44 -3.40 -2.79
N ALA A 346 6.22 -3.79 -2.39
CA ALA A 346 5.20 -2.92 -1.85
C ALA A 346 5.16 -3.08 -0.34
N HIS A 347 4.96 -1.97 0.40
CA HIS A 347 4.99 -1.98 1.86
C HIS A 347 3.84 -1.18 2.47
N GLY A 348 3.19 -1.76 3.47
CA GLY A 348 2.15 -1.13 4.28
C GLY A 348 2.49 -1.11 5.76
N ILE A 349 1.93 -0.15 6.49
CA ILE A 349 2.09 -0.08 7.96
C ILE A 349 1.77 -1.44 8.59
N ARG A 350 2.35 -1.71 9.77
CA ARG A 350 2.31 -2.99 10.48
C ARG A 350 3.03 -4.12 9.74
N GLY A 351 3.83 -3.78 8.70
CA GLY A 351 4.67 -4.70 7.96
C GLY A 351 3.91 -5.58 6.95
N GLN A 352 2.85 -5.07 6.34
CA GLN A 352 2.29 -5.72 5.16
C GLN A 352 3.31 -5.61 4.03
N VAL A 353 3.70 -6.71 3.44
CA VAL A 353 4.71 -6.72 2.37
C VAL A 353 4.29 -7.66 1.26
N LEU A 354 4.41 -7.17 0.03
CA LEU A 354 4.50 -7.98 -1.17
C LEU A 354 5.89 -7.74 -1.76
N TYR A 355 6.75 -8.75 -1.70
CA TYR A 355 8.11 -8.73 -2.24
C TYR A 355 8.17 -9.60 -3.49
N VAL A 356 8.87 -9.12 -4.52
CA VAL A 356 9.03 -9.78 -5.81
C VAL A 356 10.50 -9.77 -6.22
N ASN A 357 11.04 -10.94 -6.56
CA ASN A 357 12.38 -11.06 -7.12
C ASN A 357 12.33 -11.75 -8.50
N PRO A 358 12.43 -11.00 -9.60
CA PRO A 358 12.32 -11.55 -10.96
C PRO A 358 13.45 -12.53 -11.32
N TYR A 359 14.62 -12.35 -10.75
CA TYR A 359 15.78 -13.20 -11.04
C TYR A 359 15.68 -14.59 -10.41
N LYS A 360 14.93 -14.68 -9.32
CA LYS A 360 14.69 -15.94 -8.59
C LYS A 360 13.32 -16.53 -8.87
N ASN A 361 12.51 -15.85 -9.71
CA ASN A 361 11.11 -16.18 -9.96
C ASN A 361 10.34 -16.38 -8.65
N LEU A 362 10.46 -15.39 -7.73
CA LEU A 362 10.12 -15.52 -6.33
C LEU A 362 9.15 -14.41 -5.93
N ILE A 363 8.08 -14.79 -5.21
CA ILE A 363 7.13 -13.89 -4.58
C ILE A 363 7.07 -14.23 -3.10
N MET A 364 7.12 -13.22 -2.25
CA MET A 364 6.91 -13.38 -0.82
C MET A 364 5.85 -12.39 -0.34
N VAL A 365 4.89 -12.89 0.43
CA VAL A 365 3.84 -12.07 1.05
C VAL A 365 3.90 -12.25 2.55
N ARG A 366 3.78 -11.15 3.28
CA ARG A 366 3.61 -11.18 4.72
C ARG A 366 2.44 -10.29 5.12
N ILE A 367 1.59 -10.82 6.01
CA ILE A 367 0.53 -10.09 6.73
C ILE A 367 0.85 -10.10 8.22
N GLY A 368 0.70 -8.95 8.89
CA GLY A 368 0.94 -8.85 10.33
C GLY A 368 0.28 -7.66 11.00
N LYS A 369 0.21 -7.73 12.33
CA LYS A 369 -0.41 -6.70 13.18
C LYS A 369 0.59 -5.70 13.75
N GLN A 370 1.88 -5.99 13.62
CA GLN A 370 2.94 -5.11 14.09
C GLN A 370 4.18 -5.22 13.20
N ASP A 371 4.90 -4.13 13.04
CA ASP A 371 6.23 -4.08 12.48
C ASP A 371 7.21 -3.61 13.55
N ASN A 372 8.40 -4.18 13.59
CA ASN A 372 9.40 -3.80 14.58
C ASN A 372 10.11 -2.50 14.19
N THR A 373 10.46 -2.40 12.90
CA THR A 373 10.96 -1.20 12.25
C THR A 373 10.44 -1.16 10.82
N TYR A 374 10.25 0.02 10.28
CA TYR A 374 9.62 0.23 8.96
C TYR A 374 10.21 -0.63 7.83
N ALA A 375 11.50 -0.90 7.84
CA ALA A 375 12.19 -1.62 6.77
C ALA A 375 12.52 -3.09 7.12
N PHE A 376 12.11 -3.58 8.28
CA PHE A 376 12.57 -4.88 8.79
C PHE A 376 12.15 -6.06 7.90
N ILE A 377 10.88 -6.14 7.55
CA ILE A 377 10.36 -7.27 6.74
C ILE A 377 10.91 -7.26 5.30
N PRO A 378 10.93 -6.13 4.57
CA PRO A 378 11.58 -6.08 3.26
C PRO A 378 13.05 -6.52 3.30
N TYR A 379 13.81 -6.07 4.31
CA TYR A 379 15.20 -6.48 4.49
C TYR A 379 15.34 -7.98 4.79
N LEU A 380 14.45 -8.54 5.62
CA LEU A 380 14.39 -9.97 5.92
C LEU A 380 14.11 -10.78 4.64
N PHE A 381 13.17 -10.35 3.82
CA PHE A 381 12.83 -11.01 2.56
C PHE A 381 13.96 -10.93 1.54
N GLU A 382 14.67 -9.82 1.49
CA GLU A 382 15.85 -9.69 0.65
C GLU A 382 16.96 -10.65 1.09
N GLN A 383 17.27 -10.73 2.38
CA GLN A 383 18.24 -11.70 2.89
C GLN A 383 17.83 -13.13 2.58
N LEU A 384 16.53 -13.44 2.75
CA LEU A 384 15.99 -14.76 2.44
C LEU A 384 16.13 -15.07 0.95
N SER A 385 15.82 -14.13 0.07
CA SER A 385 15.91 -14.32 -1.39
C SER A 385 17.35 -14.56 -1.88
N ASN A 386 18.35 -14.08 -1.15
CA ASN A 386 19.78 -14.31 -1.45
C ASN A 386 20.30 -15.66 -0.99
N ASN A 387 19.46 -16.47 -0.34
CA ASN A 387 19.86 -17.83 0.05
C ASN A 387 20.06 -18.70 -1.19
N SER A 388 21.11 -19.55 -1.14
CA SER A 388 21.48 -20.43 -2.27
C SER A 388 20.44 -21.52 -2.57
N ASN A 389 19.49 -21.75 -1.67
CA ASN A 389 18.42 -22.73 -1.87
C ASN A 389 17.27 -22.22 -2.76
N PHE A 390 17.25 -20.92 -3.08
CA PHE A 390 16.34 -20.35 -4.07
C PHE A 390 16.89 -20.30 -5.48
#